data_835a13b1b8585c244bb5e63e96867bc9
#
_entry.id   835a13b1b8585c244bb5e63e96867bc9
#
_cell.length_a   1.000
_cell.length_b   1.000
_cell.length_c   1.000
_cell.angle_alpha   90.00
_cell.angle_beta   90.00
_cell.angle_gamma   90.00
#
_symmetry.space_group_name_H-M   'P 1'
#
loop_
_entity.id
_entity.type
_entity.pdbx_description
1 polymer ?
#
loop_
_entity_poly.entity_id
_entity_poly.type
_entity_poly.pdbx_seq_one_letter_code
_entity_poly.pdbx_strand_id
1 'polypeptide(L)'
;VTYDFVPAIYSPSTRSGTLAFNQTTPRPIRNAVIQVREGTTILATGATDEQGSYSLSFNASGSGALSLVVLAKTTSPVIQVEDNTDGDAVWAISGSITTGNTTKNLHAGHGWTGSSFNPNQRTAAPFAVLDSMYTAAKAFMTVRPVTFPELKVNWSPDNVPQGGDKKQGFIGTSHYTSQEKEIYILGKEGADT
;
A
#
# COMPACT_ATOMS: atom_id res chain seq x y z
N VAL A 1 -6.55 0.68 -11.41
CA VAL A 1 -6.44 0.03 -10.09
C VAL A 1 -6.83 0.96 -8.98
N THR A 2 -7.47 0.44 -7.92
CA THR A 2 -8.05 1.24 -6.83
C THR A 2 -7.84 0.58 -5.49
N TYR A 3 -8.01 1.37 -4.41
CA TYR A 3 -8.06 0.87 -3.03
C TYR A 3 -9.26 1.47 -2.29
N ASP A 4 -9.73 0.81 -1.25
CA ASP A 4 -10.75 1.31 -0.35
C ASP A 4 -10.20 2.40 0.55
N PHE A 5 -10.72 3.62 0.41
CA PHE A 5 -10.49 4.68 1.38
C PHE A 5 -11.61 4.70 2.42
N VAL A 6 -11.26 4.45 3.66
CA VAL A 6 -12.18 4.52 4.81
C VAL A 6 -11.93 5.84 5.53
N PRO A 7 -12.90 6.77 5.56
CA PRO A 7 -12.71 8.03 6.26
C PRO A 7 -12.74 7.84 7.78
N ALA A 8 -11.90 8.62 8.48
CA ALA A 8 -11.98 8.74 9.91
C ALA A 8 -13.00 9.84 10.28
N ILE A 9 -13.88 9.53 11.23
CA ILE A 9 -14.84 10.50 11.81
C ILE A 9 -14.39 10.81 13.22
N TYR A 10 -14.11 12.09 13.48
CA TYR A 10 -13.77 12.55 14.82
C TYR A 10 -15.03 13.01 15.56
N SER A 11 -15.21 12.54 16.79
CA SER A 11 -16.26 12.98 17.72
C SER A 11 -15.68 13.93 18.77
N PRO A 12 -15.99 15.23 18.73
CA PRO A 12 -15.50 16.18 19.72
C PRO A 12 -15.98 15.91 21.14
N SER A 13 -17.16 15.30 21.29
CA SER A 13 -17.77 15.00 22.60
C SER A 13 -17.06 13.85 23.33
N THR A 14 -16.62 12.83 22.60
CA THR A 14 -15.89 11.68 23.16
C THR A 14 -14.37 11.83 23.03
N ARG A 15 -13.91 12.85 22.26
CA ARG A 15 -12.50 13.07 21.88
C ARG A 15 -11.85 11.85 21.23
N SER A 16 -12.65 11.06 20.52
CA SER A 16 -12.21 9.84 19.86
C SER A 16 -12.47 9.88 18.36
N GLY A 17 -11.66 9.15 17.58
CA GLY A 17 -11.86 8.91 16.17
C GLY A 17 -12.36 7.49 15.92
N THR A 18 -13.23 7.32 14.93
CA THR A 18 -13.66 6.01 14.44
C THR A 18 -13.57 5.95 12.94
N LEU A 19 -13.35 4.74 12.40
CA LEU A 19 -13.38 4.51 10.96
C LEU A 19 -14.81 4.28 10.48
N ALA A 20 -15.22 5.05 9.47
CA ALA A 20 -16.57 4.96 8.89
C ALA A 20 -16.60 4.00 7.71
N PHE A 21 -16.61 2.71 7.97
CA PHE A 21 -16.60 1.67 6.92
C PHE A 21 -17.82 1.75 5.98
N ASN A 22 -18.95 2.24 6.47
CA ASN A 22 -20.15 2.49 5.67
C ASN A 22 -20.05 3.71 4.73
N GLN A 23 -18.97 4.49 4.81
CA GLN A 23 -18.65 5.62 3.95
C GLN A 23 -17.40 5.35 3.10
N THR A 24 -17.01 4.10 2.97
CA THR A 24 -15.88 3.68 2.15
C THR A 24 -16.07 4.12 0.69
N THR A 25 -15.03 4.69 0.11
CA THR A 25 -15.01 5.09 -1.30
C THR A 25 -13.76 4.54 -1.98
N PRO A 26 -13.86 4.06 -3.23
CA PRO A 26 -12.68 3.66 -3.98
C PRO A 26 -11.86 4.89 -4.37
N ARG A 27 -10.55 4.83 -4.13
CA ARG A 27 -9.58 5.83 -4.60
C ARG A 27 -8.57 5.19 -5.55
N PRO A 28 -8.01 5.94 -6.50
CA PRO A 28 -6.98 5.42 -7.39
C PRO A 28 -5.70 5.10 -6.62
N ILE A 29 -5.03 3.99 -6.97
CA ILE A 29 -3.66 3.72 -6.57
C ILE A 29 -2.75 4.47 -7.56
N ARG A 30 -2.15 5.58 -7.11
CA ARG A 30 -1.46 6.56 -7.94
C ARG A 30 0.05 6.33 -7.98
N ASN A 31 0.66 6.49 -9.15
CA ASN A 31 2.11 6.40 -9.37
C ASN A 31 2.74 5.10 -8.84
N ALA A 32 1.94 4.06 -8.67
CA ALA A 32 2.39 2.79 -8.11
C ALA A 32 3.05 1.93 -9.20
N VAL A 33 4.13 1.26 -8.80
CA VAL A 33 4.80 0.29 -9.66
C VAL A 33 3.85 -0.85 -10.00
N ILE A 34 3.73 -1.13 -11.29
CA ILE A 34 2.93 -2.23 -11.82
C ILE A 34 3.80 -3.13 -12.69
N GLN A 35 3.61 -4.44 -12.56
CA GLN A 35 4.40 -5.44 -13.26
C GLN A 35 3.51 -6.50 -13.90
N VAL A 36 3.88 -6.91 -15.10
CA VAL A 36 3.40 -8.17 -15.68
C VAL A 36 4.46 -9.23 -15.39
N ARG A 37 4.03 -10.35 -14.83
CA ARG A 37 4.90 -11.48 -14.48
C ARG A 37 4.43 -12.77 -15.15
N GLU A 38 5.38 -13.62 -15.50
CA GLU A 38 5.18 -15.01 -15.89
C GLU A 38 5.87 -15.89 -14.84
N GLY A 39 5.07 -16.49 -13.94
CA GLY A 39 5.62 -17.07 -12.72
C GLY A 39 6.34 -16.01 -11.88
N THR A 40 7.65 -16.20 -11.65
CA THR A 40 8.50 -15.24 -10.93
C THR A 40 9.21 -14.24 -11.84
N THR A 41 9.17 -14.44 -13.16
CA THR A 41 9.85 -13.60 -14.15
C THR A 41 9.05 -12.34 -14.44
N ILE A 42 9.67 -11.16 -14.33
CA ILE A 42 9.06 -9.88 -14.70
C ILE A 42 9.22 -9.70 -16.22
N LEU A 43 8.09 -9.61 -16.93
CA LEU A 43 8.05 -9.39 -18.37
C LEU A 43 7.97 -7.92 -18.75
N ALA A 44 7.27 -7.12 -17.93
CA ALA A 44 7.15 -5.68 -18.13
C ALA A 44 6.96 -4.97 -16.79
N THR A 45 7.44 -3.74 -16.72
CA THR A 45 7.26 -2.85 -15.55
C THR A 45 6.81 -1.47 -16.03
N GLY A 46 5.93 -0.84 -15.29
CA GLY A 46 5.48 0.52 -15.50
C GLY A 46 4.94 1.12 -14.21
N ALA A 47 4.16 2.17 -14.33
CA ALA A 47 3.50 2.82 -13.21
C ALA A 47 2.05 3.16 -13.56
N THR A 48 1.22 3.26 -12.54
CA THR A 48 -0.13 3.82 -12.68
C THR A 48 -0.06 5.34 -12.77
N ASP A 49 -1.03 5.94 -13.45
CA ASP A 49 -1.20 7.40 -13.49
C ASP A 49 -1.97 7.92 -12.25
N GLU A 50 -2.30 9.22 -12.25
CA GLU A 50 -3.06 9.88 -11.16
C GLU A 50 -4.51 9.36 -11.05
N GLN A 51 -5.03 8.67 -12.04
CA GLN A 51 -6.35 8.04 -12.07
C GLN A 51 -6.29 6.53 -11.77
N GLY A 52 -5.08 6.00 -11.48
CA GLY A 52 -4.88 4.58 -11.28
C GLY A 52 -4.95 3.75 -12.56
N SER A 53 -4.86 4.40 -13.72
CA SER A 53 -4.84 3.74 -15.03
C SER A 53 -3.40 3.35 -15.40
N TYR A 54 -3.27 2.37 -16.29
CA TYR A 54 -1.98 1.89 -16.76
C TYR A 54 -2.10 1.27 -18.15
N SER A 55 -0.97 1.21 -18.85
CA SER A 55 -0.85 0.47 -20.12
C SER A 55 0.54 -0.17 -20.19
N LEU A 56 0.60 -1.47 -20.42
CA LEU A 56 1.84 -2.24 -20.53
C LEU A 56 1.78 -3.17 -21.74
N SER A 57 2.88 -3.23 -22.46
CA SER A 57 3.10 -4.22 -23.52
C SER A 57 4.13 -5.23 -23.06
N PHE A 58 3.90 -6.50 -23.31
CA PHE A 58 4.79 -7.60 -22.93
C PHE A 58 4.74 -8.75 -23.93
N ASN A 59 5.80 -9.55 -23.94
CA ASN A 59 5.86 -10.80 -24.67
C ASN A 59 5.92 -11.95 -23.67
N ALA A 60 4.95 -12.85 -23.72
CA ALA A 60 4.94 -14.05 -22.89
C ALA A 60 5.69 -15.18 -23.60
N SER A 61 6.42 -15.98 -22.82
CA SER A 61 7.07 -17.20 -23.34
C SER A 61 6.11 -18.37 -23.45
N GLY A 62 4.98 -18.32 -22.75
CA GLY A 62 3.98 -19.38 -22.65
C GLY A 62 4.36 -20.49 -21.69
N SER A 63 5.41 -20.29 -20.87
CA SER A 63 5.93 -21.30 -19.95
C SER A 63 5.34 -21.23 -18.54
N GLY A 64 4.61 -20.18 -18.21
CA GLY A 64 4.10 -19.96 -16.86
C GLY A 64 2.78 -19.21 -16.80
N ALA A 65 2.17 -19.19 -15.62
CA ALA A 65 0.97 -18.41 -15.35
C ALA A 65 1.28 -16.91 -15.40
N LEU A 66 0.45 -16.18 -16.15
CA LEU A 66 0.57 -14.73 -16.25
C LEU A 66 -0.19 -14.03 -15.14
N SER A 67 0.43 -13.03 -14.55
CA SER A 67 -0.19 -12.20 -13.53
C SER A 67 0.17 -10.72 -13.69
N LEU A 68 -0.77 -9.87 -13.29
CA LEU A 68 -0.55 -8.45 -13.06
C LEU A 68 -0.33 -8.26 -11.57
N VAL A 69 0.71 -7.52 -11.20
CA VAL A 69 1.07 -7.22 -9.80
C VAL A 69 1.19 -5.72 -9.65
N VAL A 70 0.50 -5.14 -8.66
CA VAL A 70 0.63 -3.74 -8.28
C VAL A 70 1.29 -3.69 -6.91
N LEU A 71 2.45 -3.04 -6.83
CA LEU A 71 3.21 -2.91 -5.59
C LEU A 71 2.77 -1.65 -4.82
N ALA A 72 2.76 -1.71 -3.51
CA ALA A 72 2.64 -0.53 -2.66
C ALA A 72 3.98 0.25 -2.67
N LYS A 73 4.40 0.66 -3.85
CA LYS A 73 5.65 1.37 -4.13
C LYS A 73 5.45 2.38 -5.24
N THR A 74 5.85 3.63 -5.02
CA THR A 74 5.84 4.68 -6.05
C THR A 74 7.15 4.76 -6.81
N THR A 75 7.11 5.36 -8.02
CA THR A 75 8.30 5.51 -8.87
C THR A 75 9.07 6.81 -8.62
N SER A 76 8.35 7.91 -8.32
CA SER A 76 8.95 9.23 -8.04
C SER A 76 7.98 10.11 -7.22
N PRO A 77 8.34 10.51 -5.99
CA PRO A 77 9.49 10.01 -5.24
C PRO A 77 9.37 8.52 -4.95
N VAL A 78 10.48 7.84 -4.69
CA VAL A 78 10.46 6.42 -4.34
C VAL A 78 10.00 6.28 -2.89
N ILE A 79 8.80 5.76 -2.70
CA ILE A 79 8.21 5.43 -1.40
C ILE A 79 7.71 4.00 -1.50
N GLN A 80 7.99 3.17 -0.52
CA GLN A 80 7.46 1.80 -0.49
C GLN A 80 6.91 1.46 0.89
N VAL A 81 5.83 0.69 0.91
CA VAL A 81 5.23 0.15 2.13
C VAL A 81 5.59 -1.32 2.22
N GLU A 82 6.29 -1.67 3.29
CA GLU A 82 6.84 -3.01 3.55
C GLU A 82 6.13 -3.65 4.74
N ASP A 83 6.11 -4.99 4.77
CA ASP A 83 5.74 -5.76 5.94
C ASP A 83 6.99 -6.12 6.73
N ASN A 84 7.25 -5.39 7.81
CA ASN A 84 8.40 -5.66 8.69
C ASN A 84 8.31 -7.01 9.43
N THR A 85 7.16 -7.65 9.42
CA THR A 85 6.96 -8.97 10.03
C THR A 85 7.08 -10.13 9.03
N ASP A 86 7.17 -9.81 7.73
CA ASP A 86 7.36 -10.78 6.64
C ASP A 86 8.62 -10.45 5.80
N GLY A 87 9.76 -10.30 6.48
CA GLY A 87 11.05 -10.10 5.81
C GLY A 87 11.15 -8.83 4.97
N ASP A 88 10.48 -7.76 5.36
CA ASP A 88 10.43 -6.48 4.67
C ASP A 88 9.85 -6.59 3.24
N ALA A 89 8.93 -7.54 3.01
CA ALA A 89 8.27 -7.73 1.74
C ALA A 89 7.40 -6.51 1.39
N VAL A 90 7.55 -5.99 0.16
CA VAL A 90 6.71 -4.88 -0.32
C VAL A 90 5.28 -5.39 -0.53
N TRP A 91 4.32 -4.73 0.10
CA TRP A 91 2.90 -5.05 -0.06
C TRP A 91 2.46 -4.99 -1.53
N ALA A 92 1.62 -5.93 -1.93
CA ALA A 92 1.15 -6.01 -3.30
C ALA A 92 -0.27 -6.57 -3.40
N ILE A 93 -0.97 -6.20 -4.48
CA ILE A 93 -2.14 -6.92 -4.97
C ILE A 93 -1.85 -7.51 -6.33
N SER A 94 -2.46 -8.63 -6.65
CA SER A 94 -2.23 -9.30 -7.91
C SER A 94 -3.50 -9.96 -8.47
N GLY A 95 -3.47 -10.27 -9.75
CA GLY A 95 -4.52 -11.03 -10.40
C GLY A 95 -4.07 -11.65 -11.72
N SER A 96 -4.61 -12.80 -12.04
CA SER A 96 -4.30 -13.50 -13.29
C SER A 96 -4.72 -12.69 -14.50
N ILE A 97 -3.91 -12.75 -15.55
CA ILE A 97 -4.18 -12.18 -16.87
C ILE A 97 -3.93 -13.24 -17.96
N THR A 98 -4.32 -12.91 -19.19
CA THR A 98 -4.07 -13.75 -20.37
C THR A 98 -3.24 -12.98 -21.39
N THR A 99 -2.73 -13.67 -22.39
CA THR A 99 -2.10 -13.06 -23.57
C THR A 99 -3.14 -12.33 -24.44
N GLY A 100 -2.68 -11.36 -25.24
CA GLY A 100 -3.51 -10.53 -26.10
C GLY A 100 -3.94 -9.21 -25.42
N ASN A 101 -4.77 -8.44 -26.10
CA ASN A 101 -5.31 -7.20 -25.56
C ASN A 101 -6.32 -7.51 -24.46
N THR A 102 -5.98 -7.19 -23.23
CA THR A 102 -6.83 -7.46 -22.06
C THR A 102 -6.86 -6.24 -21.14
N THR A 103 -8.00 -6.05 -20.49
CA THR A 103 -8.14 -5.06 -19.41
C THR A 103 -8.24 -5.81 -18.09
N LYS A 104 -7.40 -5.46 -17.14
CA LYS A 104 -7.42 -6.03 -15.77
C LYS A 104 -7.55 -4.93 -14.75
N ASN A 105 -8.66 -4.91 -14.03
CA ASN A 105 -8.88 -4.05 -12.88
C ASN A 105 -8.52 -4.83 -11.61
N LEU A 106 -7.71 -4.22 -10.74
CA LEU A 106 -7.42 -4.73 -9.41
C LEU A 106 -7.93 -3.73 -8.37
N HIS A 107 -8.37 -4.26 -7.24
CA HIS A 107 -8.90 -3.50 -6.14
C HIS A 107 -8.35 -4.04 -4.81
N ALA A 108 -7.82 -3.13 -3.99
CA ALA A 108 -7.37 -3.44 -2.64
C ALA A 108 -8.52 -3.14 -1.65
N GLY A 109 -9.07 -4.17 -1.03
CA GLY A 109 -10.16 -4.05 -0.08
C GLY A 109 -9.70 -3.74 1.34
N HIS A 110 -10.56 -3.10 2.14
CA HIS A 110 -10.28 -2.80 3.55
C HIS A 110 -10.37 -4.03 4.47
N GLY A 111 -11.03 -5.09 4.04
CA GLY A 111 -11.14 -6.35 4.79
C GLY A 111 -12.05 -6.34 6.02
N TRP A 112 -12.77 -5.25 6.30
CA TRP A 112 -13.72 -5.19 7.42
C TRP A 112 -14.97 -5.98 7.13
N THR A 113 -15.36 -6.89 8.03
CA THR A 113 -16.52 -7.78 7.89
C THR A 113 -17.78 -7.27 8.58
N GLY A 114 -17.70 -6.12 9.27
CA GLY A 114 -18.74 -5.59 10.14
C GLY A 114 -18.44 -5.79 11.63
N SER A 115 -17.54 -6.70 11.98
CA SER A 115 -17.17 -6.99 13.36
C SER A 115 -15.68 -7.17 13.58
N SER A 116 -14.92 -7.53 12.55
CA SER A 116 -13.48 -7.76 12.62
C SER A 116 -12.85 -7.60 11.23
N PHE A 117 -11.54 -7.51 11.16
CA PHE A 117 -10.83 -7.57 9.88
C PHE A 117 -10.57 -9.01 9.45
N ASN A 118 -10.77 -9.28 8.16
CA ASN A 118 -10.22 -10.45 7.50
C ASN A 118 -8.76 -10.15 7.13
N PRO A 119 -7.76 -10.77 7.76
CA PRO A 119 -6.35 -10.46 7.53
C PRO A 119 -5.92 -10.69 6.07
N ASN A 120 -6.51 -11.67 5.38
CA ASN A 120 -6.23 -11.96 3.98
C ASN A 120 -6.83 -10.96 2.99
N GLN A 121 -7.68 -10.05 3.45
CA GLN A 121 -8.36 -9.05 2.63
C GLN A 121 -8.05 -7.61 3.05
N ARG A 122 -7.22 -7.41 4.07
CA ARG A 122 -6.84 -6.09 4.59
C ARG A 122 -5.72 -5.46 3.73
N THR A 123 -5.94 -5.42 2.42
CA THR A 123 -4.93 -4.98 1.45
C THR A 123 -4.99 -3.48 1.15
N ALA A 124 -6.07 -2.78 1.52
CA ALA A 124 -6.21 -1.34 1.31
C ALA A 124 -5.27 -0.51 2.18
N ALA A 125 -4.97 -0.95 3.41
CA ALA A 125 -4.19 -0.17 4.38
C ALA A 125 -2.80 0.23 3.85
N PRO A 126 -1.94 -0.67 3.32
CA PRO A 126 -0.66 -0.27 2.76
C PRO A 126 -0.78 0.71 1.58
N PHE A 127 -1.82 0.60 0.75
CA PHE A 127 -2.04 1.56 -0.34
C PHE A 127 -2.57 2.91 0.15
N ALA A 128 -3.37 2.95 1.22
CA ALA A 128 -3.79 4.18 1.87
C ALA A 128 -2.60 4.93 2.52
N VAL A 129 -1.69 4.18 3.15
CA VAL A 129 -0.42 4.70 3.66
C VAL A 129 0.43 5.27 2.52
N LEU A 130 0.62 4.49 1.45
CA LEU A 130 1.37 4.93 0.28
C LEU A 130 0.80 6.23 -0.32
N ASP A 131 -0.52 6.30 -0.50
CA ASP A 131 -1.21 7.45 -1.07
C ASP A 131 -1.08 8.70 -0.19
N SER A 132 -1.12 8.52 1.14
CA SER A 132 -0.90 9.61 2.10
C SER A 132 0.51 10.18 2.02
N MET A 133 1.53 9.31 1.97
CA MET A 133 2.93 9.71 1.85
C MET A 133 3.21 10.36 0.49
N TYR A 134 2.68 9.80 -0.60
CA TYR A 134 2.78 10.36 -1.94
C TYR A 134 2.13 11.75 -2.02
N THR A 135 0.95 11.93 -1.44
CA THR A 135 0.25 13.22 -1.38
C THR A 135 1.08 14.28 -0.66
N ALA A 136 1.66 13.93 0.49
CA ALA A 136 2.53 14.83 1.25
C ALA A 136 3.77 15.23 0.45
N ALA A 137 4.48 14.26 -0.12
CA ALA A 137 5.67 14.52 -0.94
C ALA A 137 5.34 15.38 -2.16
N LYS A 138 4.22 15.10 -2.84
CA LYS A 138 3.77 15.86 -4.01
C LYS A 138 3.43 17.31 -3.67
N ALA A 139 2.85 17.59 -2.49
CA ALA A 139 2.59 18.95 -2.04
C ALA A 139 3.89 19.77 -1.92
N PHE A 140 4.96 19.20 -1.39
CA PHE A 140 6.27 19.87 -1.36
C PHE A 140 6.86 20.08 -2.76
N MET A 141 6.80 19.07 -3.62
CA MET A 141 7.32 19.14 -5.00
C MET A 141 6.60 20.20 -5.84
N THR A 142 5.34 20.52 -5.51
CA THR A 142 4.57 21.57 -6.19
C THR A 142 5.07 22.99 -5.84
N VAL A 143 5.61 23.17 -4.62
CA VAL A 143 6.10 24.49 -4.15
C VAL A 143 7.50 24.78 -4.68
N ARG A 144 8.37 23.79 -4.74
CA ARG A 144 9.74 23.94 -5.26
C ARG A 144 10.29 22.60 -5.73
N PRO A 145 11.18 22.57 -6.73
CA PRO A 145 11.88 21.38 -7.09
C PRO A 145 12.65 20.81 -5.89
N VAL A 146 12.31 19.57 -5.50
CA VAL A 146 12.98 18.84 -4.43
C VAL A 146 13.05 17.37 -4.81
N THR A 147 14.22 16.76 -4.56
CA THR A 147 14.39 15.31 -4.68
C THR A 147 14.37 14.72 -3.28
N PHE A 148 13.40 13.84 -3.05
CA PHE A 148 13.32 13.09 -1.81
C PHE A 148 14.21 11.84 -1.90
N PRO A 149 14.90 11.46 -0.81
CA PRO A 149 15.51 10.13 -0.71
C PRO A 149 14.39 9.05 -0.73
N GLU A 150 14.78 7.81 -0.98
CA GLU A 150 13.87 6.68 -0.83
C GLU A 150 13.34 6.61 0.61
N LEU A 151 12.03 6.41 0.75
CA LEU A 151 11.35 6.26 2.02
C LEU A 151 10.75 4.86 2.13
N LYS A 152 11.11 4.15 3.18
CA LYS A 152 10.50 2.90 3.61
C LYS A 152 9.51 3.16 4.73
N VAL A 153 8.32 2.58 4.58
CA VAL A 153 7.24 2.65 5.57
C VAL A 153 6.86 1.23 5.95
N ASN A 154 7.13 0.87 7.19
CA ASN A 154 6.86 -0.45 7.74
C ASN A 154 5.45 -0.48 8.32
N TRP A 155 4.55 -1.21 7.65
CA TRP A 155 3.19 -1.46 8.12
C TRP A 155 2.90 -2.95 8.12
N SER A 156 2.40 -3.46 9.23
CA SER A 156 1.92 -4.84 9.35
C SER A 156 0.67 -4.90 10.22
N PRO A 157 -0.30 -5.78 9.93
CA PRO A 157 -1.43 -6.02 10.85
C PRO A 157 -0.99 -6.57 12.20
N ASP A 158 0.27 -7.02 12.32
CA ASP A 158 0.87 -7.52 13.57
C ASP A 158 1.64 -6.45 14.35
N ASN A 159 1.79 -5.23 13.79
CA ASN A 159 2.46 -4.13 14.50
C ASN A 159 1.62 -3.65 15.70
N VAL A 160 2.20 -3.82 16.91
CA VAL A 160 1.55 -3.54 18.20
C VAL A 160 2.32 -2.47 19.01
N PRO A 161 1.64 -1.76 19.94
CA PRO A 161 2.24 -0.74 20.80
C PRO A 161 3.04 -1.37 21.96
N GLN A 162 3.89 -2.32 21.65
CA GLN A 162 4.81 -2.98 22.56
C GLN A 162 6.24 -2.79 22.07
N GLY A 163 7.15 -2.44 22.96
CA GLY A 163 8.57 -2.35 22.64
C GLY A 163 9.20 -3.74 22.51
N GLY A 164 10.09 -3.91 21.53
CA GLY A 164 10.77 -5.19 21.30
C GLY A 164 11.38 -5.29 19.92
N ASP A 165 11.36 -6.51 19.37
CA ASP A 165 11.86 -6.78 18.02
C ASP A 165 10.83 -6.33 16.97
N LYS A 166 11.19 -5.34 16.18
CA LYS A 166 10.35 -4.79 15.10
C LYS A 166 9.98 -5.83 14.05
N LYS A 167 10.83 -6.84 13.82
CA LYS A 167 10.55 -7.95 12.90
C LYS A 167 9.47 -8.91 13.41
N GLN A 168 9.11 -8.78 14.68
CA GLN A 168 7.98 -9.48 15.29
C GLN A 168 6.77 -8.55 15.52
N GLY A 169 6.80 -7.33 14.96
CA GLY A 169 5.74 -6.34 15.10
C GLY A 169 5.79 -5.52 16.40
N PHE A 170 6.80 -5.66 17.25
CA PHE A 170 6.91 -4.91 18.51
C PHE A 170 7.56 -3.55 18.27
N ILE A 171 6.78 -2.58 17.78
CA ILE A 171 7.29 -1.29 17.33
C ILE A 171 7.14 -0.15 18.36
N GLY A 172 6.44 -0.38 19.48
CA GLY A 172 6.23 0.60 20.56
C GLY A 172 5.13 1.61 20.24
N THR A 173 5.25 2.34 19.18
CA THR A 173 4.26 3.32 18.67
C THR A 173 4.51 3.59 17.20
N SER A 174 3.59 4.25 16.51
CA SER A 174 3.86 4.78 15.16
C SER A 174 4.90 5.90 15.27
N HIS A 175 6.02 5.77 14.55
CA HIS A 175 7.14 6.71 14.66
C HIS A 175 8.07 6.69 13.43
N TYR A 176 8.87 7.73 13.29
CA TYR A 176 10.04 7.78 12.40
C TYR A 176 11.30 7.47 13.19
N THR A 177 12.16 6.61 12.66
CA THR A 177 13.49 6.34 13.22
C THR A 177 14.57 7.03 12.40
N SER A 178 15.32 7.92 13.03
CA SER A 178 16.39 8.67 12.35
C SER A 178 17.62 7.80 12.02
N GLN A 179 17.84 6.72 12.76
CA GLN A 179 18.95 5.79 12.54
C GLN A 179 18.71 4.94 11.27
N GLU A 180 17.51 4.40 11.11
CA GLU A 180 17.12 3.57 9.97
C GLU A 180 16.62 4.42 8.80
N LYS A 181 16.15 5.64 9.08
CA LYS A 181 15.47 6.55 8.14
C LYS A 181 14.17 5.96 7.59
N GLU A 182 13.45 5.25 8.44
CA GLU A 182 12.23 4.54 8.13
C GLU A 182 11.08 4.97 9.05
N ILE A 183 9.86 4.79 8.58
CA ILE A 183 8.63 5.01 9.36
C ILE A 183 8.09 3.64 9.75
N TYR A 184 7.67 3.50 11.00
CA TYR A 184 6.91 2.33 11.49
C TYR A 184 5.51 2.78 11.85
N ILE A 185 4.50 2.00 11.45
CA ILE A 185 3.08 2.32 11.66
C ILE A 185 2.42 1.13 12.36
N LEU A 186 1.68 1.42 13.43
CA LEU A 186 0.80 0.44 14.08
C LEU A 186 -0.26 -0.04 13.08
N GLY A 187 -0.55 -1.31 13.08
CA GLY A 187 -1.49 -1.90 12.15
C GLY A 187 -2.45 -2.90 12.77
N LYS A 188 -2.18 -3.34 14.01
CA LYS A 188 -3.08 -4.25 14.70
C LYS A 188 -4.39 -3.54 15.04
N GLU A 189 -5.49 -4.26 14.86
CA GLU A 189 -6.80 -3.77 15.25
C GLU A 189 -6.84 -3.33 16.70
N GLY A 190 -7.31 -2.09 16.95
CA GLY A 190 -7.37 -1.49 18.28
C GLY A 190 -6.03 -0.99 18.84
N ALA A 191 -4.94 -1.01 18.05
CA ALA A 191 -3.63 -0.53 18.50
C ALA A 191 -3.47 0.99 18.42
N ASP A 192 -4.30 1.67 17.61
CA ASP A 192 -4.28 3.13 17.37
C ASP A 192 -5.37 3.88 18.15
N THR A 193 -5.74 3.44 19.32
CA THR A 193 -6.75 4.09 20.18
C THR A 193 -6.13 5.05 21.18
#